data_ae8084a53e1ba699289e995cf150d319
#
_entry.id   ae8084a53e1ba699289e995cf150d319
#
_cell.length_a   1.000
_cell.length_b   1.000
_cell.length_c   1.000
_cell.angle_alpha   90.00
_cell.angle_beta   90.00
_cell.angle_gamma   90.00
#
_symmetry.space_group_name_H-M   'P 1'
#
loop_
_entity.id
_entity.type
_entity.pdbx_description
1 polymer ?
#
loop_
_entity_poly.entity_id
_entity_poly.type
_entity_poly.pdbx_seq_one_letter_code
_entity_poly.pdbx_strand_id
1 'polypeptide(L)'
;MIAARIGGLTVTADEVDARVAELRLGPYAGLLPSPTTAEGRQLRRWTTQVLVTERVLRDHARRHDRPAPPDAPRPLPQSARIELGSVLAAVLATCPAAWAAYDLVTASATVPEEAVRAYATPDRRRPARRSVVHRFRGRPVNNGRPYLVARHELPPPVAAAVFAGPVGAVVEPSPDHWFTLGELEPAASAPGNPTAEALAAARDALTEAQRRHVFAEWTSRQVARATLMPGFEHPADIRQPDATHHH
;
A
#
# COMPACT_ATOMS: atom_id res chain seq x y z
N MET A 1 -30.23 13.60 -9.92
CA MET A 1 -30.37 12.13 -9.71
C MET A 1 -29.51 11.70 -8.52
N ILE A 2 -29.94 10.70 -7.74
CA ILE A 2 -29.14 10.16 -6.64
C ILE A 2 -28.14 9.14 -7.20
N ALA A 3 -26.88 9.22 -6.80
CA ALA A 3 -25.80 8.28 -7.13
C ALA A 3 -25.60 7.22 -6.03
N ALA A 4 -25.70 7.64 -4.74
CA ALA A 4 -25.56 6.73 -3.60
C ALA A 4 -26.38 7.21 -2.40
N ARG A 5 -26.76 6.24 -1.52
CA ARG A 5 -27.37 6.50 -0.21
C ARG A 5 -26.63 5.73 0.87
N ILE A 6 -26.41 6.36 2.03
CA ILE A 6 -25.80 5.71 3.18
C ILE A 6 -26.37 6.30 4.49
N GLY A 7 -27.11 5.50 5.24
CA GLY A 7 -27.89 6.01 6.37
C GLY A 7 -28.81 7.15 5.89
N GLY A 8 -28.89 8.24 6.57
CA GLY A 8 -29.65 9.44 6.14
C GLY A 8 -28.92 10.34 5.14
N LEU A 9 -27.74 9.95 4.66
CA LEU A 9 -26.89 10.75 3.77
C LEU A 9 -27.10 10.33 2.30
N THR A 10 -26.96 11.30 1.39
CA THR A 10 -27.04 11.07 -0.06
C THR A 10 -25.85 11.69 -0.76
N VAL A 11 -25.46 11.07 -1.88
CA VAL A 11 -24.55 11.63 -2.88
C VAL A 11 -25.34 11.70 -4.19
N THR A 12 -25.34 12.87 -4.83
CA THR A 12 -26.04 13.08 -6.10
C THR A 12 -25.10 12.87 -7.29
N ALA A 13 -25.68 12.58 -8.46
CA ALA A 13 -24.93 12.50 -9.70
C ALA A 13 -24.23 13.83 -10.02
N ASP A 14 -24.89 14.94 -9.76
CA ASP A 14 -24.37 16.28 -10.04
C ASP A 14 -23.13 16.59 -9.18
N GLU A 15 -23.10 16.12 -7.91
CA GLU A 15 -21.90 16.19 -7.04
C GLU A 15 -20.75 15.34 -7.59
N VAL A 16 -21.06 14.15 -8.10
CA VAL A 16 -20.05 13.28 -8.73
C VAL A 16 -19.48 13.95 -9.98
N ASP A 17 -20.35 14.47 -10.85
CA ASP A 17 -19.95 15.10 -12.11
C ASP A 17 -19.16 16.40 -11.86
N ALA A 18 -19.57 17.20 -10.88
CA ALA A 18 -18.81 18.38 -10.45
C ALA A 18 -17.40 18.00 -9.95
N ARG A 19 -17.26 16.97 -9.11
CA ARG A 19 -15.96 16.51 -8.63
C ARG A 19 -15.08 15.96 -9.77
N VAL A 20 -15.65 15.23 -10.73
CA VAL A 20 -14.92 14.77 -11.93
C VAL A 20 -14.47 15.97 -12.76
N ALA A 21 -15.29 17.01 -12.91
CA ALA A 21 -14.92 18.24 -13.61
C ALA A 21 -13.76 18.97 -12.91
N GLU A 22 -13.80 19.08 -11.57
CA GLU A 22 -12.68 19.64 -10.78
C GLU A 22 -11.37 18.87 -11.02
N LEU A 23 -11.40 17.52 -11.00
CA LEU A 23 -10.23 16.70 -11.27
C LEU A 23 -9.68 16.96 -12.68
N ARG A 24 -10.55 17.21 -13.68
CA ARG A 24 -10.16 17.52 -15.06
C ARG A 24 -9.60 18.93 -15.24
N LEU A 25 -9.76 19.82 -14.29
CA LEU A 25 -9.12 21.14 -14.25
C LEU A 25 -7.81 21.13 -13.44
N GLY A 26 -7.54 20.04 -12.74
CA GLY A 26 -6.37 19.89 -11.87
C GLY A 26 -5.06 19.54 -12.63
N PRO A 27 -3.94 19.43 -11.91
CA PRO A 27 -2.61 19.22 -12.49
C PRO A 27 -2.47 17.87 -13.24
N TYR A 28 -3.36 16.93 -13.02
CA TYR A 28 -3.37 15.61 -13.66
C TYR A 28 -4.40 15.48 -14.79
N ALA A 29 -4.98 16.60 -15.25
CA ALA A 29 -6.05 16.61 -16.27
C ALA A 29 -5.71 15.81 -17.53
N GLY A 30 -4.46 15.95 -18.03
CA GLY A 30 -3.99 15.24 -19.21
C GLY A 30 -3.78 13.74 -19.05
N LEU A 31 -3.81 13.22 -17.81
CA LEU A 31 -3.65 11.81 -17.50
C LEU A 31 -5.00 11.11 -17.27
N LEU A 32 -6.09 11.87 -17.18
CA LEU A 32 -7.41 11.30 -16.90
C LEU A 32 -8.06 10.75 -18.18
N PRO A 33 -8.72 9.58 -18.09
CA PRO A 33 -9.37 8.96 -19.23
C PRO A 33 -10.53 9.82 -19.76
N SER A 34 -10.83 9.69 -21.06
CA SER A 34 -11.97 10.38 -21.68
C SER A 34 -13.29 9.98 -20.99
N PRO A 35 -14.24 10.91 -20.79
CA PRO A 35 -15.51 10.61 -20.13
C PRO A 35 -16.34 9.51 -20.79
N THR A 36 -16.19 9.33 -22.10
CA THR A 36 -16.97 8.40 -22.91
C THR A 36 -16.42 6.97 -22.90
N THR A 37 -15.19 6.77 -22.41
CA THR A 37 -14.55 5.44 -22.35
C THR A 37 -14.98 4.64 -21.12
N ALA A 38 -14.70 3.33 -21.09
CA ALA A 38 -14.91 2.47 -19.93
C ALA A 38 -14.13 3.00 -18.70
N GLU A 39 -12.88 3.42 -18.92
CA GLU A 39 -12.02 3.98 -17.87
C GLU A 39 -12.58 5.32 -17.34
N GLY A 40 -13.20 6.14 -18.21
CA GLY A 40 -13.88 7.37 -17.79
C GLY A 40 -15.09 7.09 -16.91
N ARG A 41 -15.85 6.03 -17.22
CA ARG A 41 -16.94 5.57 -16.35
C ARG A 41 -16.41 4.98 -15.04
N GLN A 42 -15.26 4.28 -15.05
CA GLN A 42 -14.59 3.81 -13.83
C GLN A 42 -14.12 4.98 -12.95
N LEU A 43 -13.59 6.05 -13.53
CA LEU A 43 -13.25 7.27 -12.79
C LEU A 43 -14.49 7.85 -12.07
N ARG A 44 -15.63 7.87 -12.73
CA ARG A 44 -16.90 8.35 -12.16
C ARG A 44 -17.34 7.47 -10.98
N ARG A 45 -17.25 6.15 -11.10
CA ARG A 45 -17.53 5.18 -10.01
C ARG A 45 -16.56 5.36 -8.84
N TRP A 46 -15.28 5.48 -9.11
CA TRP A 46 -14.27 5.77 -8.09
C TRP A 46 -14.55 7.09 -7.36
N THR A 47 -14.90 8.14 -8.10
CA THR A 47 -15.28 9.45 -7.52
C THR A 47 -16.50 9.31 -6.61
N THR A 48 -17.47 8.47 -6.98
CA THR A 48 -18.62 8.17 -6.11
C THR A 48 -18.18 7.55 -4.80
N GLN A 49 -17.23 6.58 -4.82
CA GLN A 49 -16.69 5.99 -3.59
C GLN A 49 -15.97 7.03 -2.72
N VAL A 50 -15.22 7.94 -3.33
CA VAL A 50 -14.57 9.06 -2.61
C VAL A 50 -15.62 9.92 -1.90
N LEU A 51 -16.67 10.35 -2.59
CA LEU A 51 -17.72 11.20 -2.03
C LEU A 51 -18.53 10.49 -0.94
N VAL A 52 -18.87 9.22 -1.12
CA VAL A 52 -19.53 8.39 -0.08
C VAL A 52 -18.66 8.32 1.16
N THR A 53 -17.37 8.05 0.99
CA THR A 53 -16.41 7.96 2.10
C THR A 53 -16.26 9.31 2.80
N GLU A 54 -16.12 10.41 2.06
CA GLU A 54 -16.09 11.75 2.64
C GLU A 54 -17.33 12.06 3.48
N ARG A 55 -18.53 11.69 2.98
CA ARG A 55 -19.80 11.90 3.71
C ARG A 55 -19.82 11.16 5.04
N VAL A 56 -19.41 9.89 5.01
CA VAL A 56 -19.35 9.04 6.22
C VAL A 56 -18.42 9.64 7.26
N LEU A 57 -17.21 10.02 6.85
CA LEU A 57 -16.20 10.53 7.76
C LEU A 57 -16.56 11.90 8.33
N ARG A 58 -17.08 12.80 7.50
CA ARG A 58 -17.59 14.11 7.96
C ARG A 58 -18.75 13.97 8.94
N ASP A 59 -19.69 13.07 8.65
CA ASP A 59 -20.84 12.83 9.53
C ASP A 59 -20.39 12.23 10.87
N HIS A 60 -19.43 11.29 10.84
CA HIS A 60 -18.85 10.72 12.05
C HIS A 60 -18.15 11.79 12.90
N ALA A 61 -17.28 12.61 12.32
CA ALA A 61 -16.62 13.70 13.02
C ALA A 61 -17.62 14.70 13.63
N ARG A 62 -18.66 15.08 12.85
CA ARG A 62 -19.71 15.98 13.28
C ARG A 62 -20.53 15.45 14.46
N ARG A 63 -20.92 14.16 14.42
CA ARG A 63 -21.69 13.53 15.51
C ARG A 63 -20.93 13.48 16.83
N HIS A 64 -19.61 13.54 16.77
CA HIS A 64 -18.74 13.55 17.96
C HIS A 64 -18.17 14.94 18.28
N ASP A 65 -18.73 16.02 17.68
CA ASP A 65 -18.28 17.40 17.87
C ASP A 65 -16.76 17.58 17.73
N ARG A 66 -16.18 16.86 16.77
CA ARG A 66 -14.74 16.94 16.52
C ARG A 66 -14.43 17.84 15.32
N PRO A 67 -13.83 19.00 15.55
CA PRO A 67 -13.33 19.84 14.47
C PRO A 67 -12.16 19.15 13.72
N ALA A 68 -11.93 19.60 12.50
CA ALA A 68 -10.74 19.19 11.77
C ALA A 68 -9.48 19.62 12.54
N PRO A 69 -8.45 18.76 12.64
CA PRO A 69 -7.18 19.15 13.24
C PRO A 69 -6.56 20.34 12.51
N PRO A 70 -5.83 21.23 13.20
CA PRO A 70 -5.25 22.42 12.57
C PRO A 70 -4.15 22.12 11.55
N ASP A 71 -3.53 20.94 11.66
CA ASP A 71 -2.51 20.43 10.75
C ASP A 71 -3.06 19.57 9.59
N ALA A 72 -4.38 19.48 9.46
CA ALA A 72 -5.01 18.71 8.37
C ALA A 72 -5.16 19.56 7.08
N PRO A 73 -5.02 18.91 5.89
CA PRO A 73 -4.65 17.51 5.69
C PRO A 73 -3.16 17.24 5.95
N ARG A 74 -2.86 16.10 6.58
CA ARG A 74 -1.48 15.67 6.85
C ARG A 74 -0.89 14.91 5.64
N PRO A 75 0.39 15.09 5.32
CA PRO A 75 1.02 14.33 4.24
C PRO A 75 1.08 12.83 4.57
N LEU A 76 0.67 12.00 3.63
CA LEU A 76 0.72 10.55 3.75
C LEU A 76 1.97 10.00 3.03
N PRO A 77 2.84 9.23 3.71
CA PRO A 77 3.90 8.46 3.06
C PRO A 77 3.33 7.52 1.99
N GLN A 78 4.13 7.15 1.01
CA GLN A 78 3.67 6.26 -0.07
C GLN A 78 3.21 4.90 0.45
N SER A 79 3.91 4.32 1.43
CA SER A 79 3.48 3.07 2.08
C SER A 79 2.08 3.19 2.70
N ALA A 80 1.80 4.28 3.41
CA ALA A 80 0.48 4.53 4.00
C ALA A 80 -0.62 4.67 2.94
N ARG A 81 -0.33 5.29 1.78
CA ARG A 81 -1.28 5.38 0.66
C ARG A 81 -1.62 4.01 0.09
N ILE A 82 -0.63 3.12 -0.01
CA ILE A 82 -0.82 1.74 -0.48
C ILE A 82 -1.68 0.95 0.51
N GLU A 83 -1.37 1.04 1.81
CA GLU A 83 -2.12 0.37 2.89
C GLU A 83 -3.58 0.83 2.98
N LEU A 84 -3.83 2.12 2.84
CA LEU A 84 -5.17 2.70 2.91
C LEU A 84 -6.00 2.51 1.62
N GLY A 85 -5.32 2.29 0.50
CA GLY A 85 -5.95 2.23 -0.82
C GLY A 85 -6.30 3.61 -1.39
N SER A 86 -6.61 3.64 -2.69
CA SER A 86 -6.74 4.88 -3.46
C SER A 86 -7.86 5.81 -2.95
N VAL A 87 -8.99 5.25 -2.52
CA VAL A 87 -10.15 6.04 -2.06
C VAL A 87 -9.83 6.74 -0.73
N LEU A 88 -9.39 5.98 0.29
CA LEU A 88 -9.06 6.58 1.59
C LEU A 88 -7.88 7.54 1.52
N ALA A 89 -6.86 7.21 0.73
CA ALA A 89 -5.74 8.11 0.52
C ALA A 89 -6.16 9.44 -0.11
N ALA A 90 -7.07 9.41 -1.10
CA ALA A 90 -7.61 10.62 -1.72
C ALA A 90 -8.44 11.44 -0.72
N VAL A 91 -9.30 10.79 0.06
CA VAL A 91 -10.14 11.47 1.06
C VAL A 91 -9.27 12.14 2.14
N LEU A 92 -8.28 11.45 2.68
CA LEU A 92 -7.37 12.02 3.69
C LEU A 92 -6.51 13.16 3.13
N ALA A 93 -6.20 13.14 1.82
CA ALA A 93 -5.45 14.21 1.18
C ALA A 93 -6.27 15.50 0.95
N THR A 94 -7.60 15.41 0.87
CA THR A 94 -8.46 16.53 0.46
C THR A 94 -9.52 16.95 1.48
N CYS A 95 -9.83 16.08 2.46
CA CYS A 95 -10.90 16.31 3.44
C CYS A 95 -10.35 16.43 4.86
N PRO A 96 -10.14 17.66 5.41
CA PRO A 96 -9.65 17.85 6.77
C PRO A 96 -10.49 17.16 7.84
N ALA A 97 -11.82 17.13 7.70
CA ALA A 97 -12.72 16.45 8.64
C ALA A 97 -12.49 14.91 8.70
N ALA A 98 -11.91 14.31 7.64
CA ALA A 98 -11.55 12.90 7.66
C ALA A 98 -10.45 12.59 8.68
N TRP A 99 -9.56 13.53 8.95
CA TRP A 99 -8.54 13.39 9.99
C TRP A 99 -9.12 13.43 11.39
N ALA A 100 -10.18 14.23 11.62
CA ALA A 100 -10.92 14.19 12.87
C ALA A 100 -11.56 12.81 13.12
N ALA A 101 -12.15 12.22 12.07
CA ALA A 101 -12.69 10.87 12.13
C ALA A 101 -11.57 9.82 12.32
N TYR A 102 -10.43 9.99 11.66
CA TYR A 102 -9.25 9.14 11.84
C TYR A 102 -8.80 9.12 13.30
N ASP A 103 -8.59 10.29 13.90
CA ASP A 103 -8.14 10.41 15.29
C ASP A 103 -9.14 9.81 16.27
N LEU A 104 -10.46 9.99 16.03
CA LEU A 104 -11.52 9.38 16.85
C LEU A 104 -11.51 7.86 16.79
N VAL A 105 -11.54 7.31 15.58
CA VAL A 105 -11.63 5.86 15.34
C VAL A 105 -10.40 5.13 15.86
N THR A 106 -9.25 5.79 15.80
CA THR A 106 -7.96 5.16 16.14
C THR A 106 -7.45 5.52 17.55
N ALA A 107 -8.22 6.26 18.34
CA ALA A 107 -7.81 6.72 19.67
C ALA A 107 -7.41 5.58 20.64
N SER A 108 -8.03 4.41 20.50
CA SER A 108 -7.75 3.22 21.32
C SER A 108 -6.80 2.22 20.66
N ALA A 109 -6.22 2.55 19.50
CA ALA A 109 -5.30 1.64 18.82
C ALA A 109 -4.02 1.47 19.64
N THR A 110 -3.72 0.24 20.02
CA THR A 110 -2.54 -0.13 20.80
C THR A 110 -1.81 -1.28 20.13
N VAL A 111 -0.52 -1.39 20.43
CA VAL A 111 0.34 -2.48 19.93
C VAL A 111 0.90 -3.25 21.12
N PRO A 112 0.85 -4.59 21.12
CA PRO A 112 1.46 -5.41 22.15
C PRO A 112 2.96 -5.19 22.25
N GLU A 113 3.49 -5.13 23.48
CA GLU A 113 4.92 -4.90 23.73
C GLU A 113 5.81 -5.97 23.10
N GLU A 114 5.31 -7.22 23.02
CA GLU A 114 6.04 -8.32 22.37
C GLU A 114 6.20 -8.06 20.87
N ALA A 115 5.18 -7.51 20.19
CA ALA A 115 5.24 -7.14 18.78
C ALA A 115 6.25 -5.99 18.56
N VAL A 116 6.28 -5.02 19.47
CA VAL A 116 7.28 -3.94 19.46
C VAL A 116 8.69 -4.51 19.58
N ARG A 117 8.91 -5.41 20.53
CA ARG A 117 10.22 -6.06 20.69
C ARG A 117 10.61 -6.90 19.50
N ALA A 118 9.68 -7.69 18.96
CA ALA A 118 9.92 -8.50 17.78
C ALA A 118 10.30 -7.65 16.58
N TYR A 119 9.61 -6.52 16.37
CA TYR A 119 9.89 -5.58 15.28
C TYR A 119 11.20 -4.81 15.48
N ALA A 120 11.48 -4.37 16.71
CA ALA A 120 12.70 -3.65 17.07
C ALA A 120 13.95 -4.54 17.08
N THR A 121 13.74 -5.86 17.30
CA THR A 121 14.82 -6.83 17.18
C THR A 121 15.02 -7.10 15.70
N PRO A 122 16.07 -6.56 15.06
CA PRO A 122 16.31 -6.89 13.66
C PRO A 122 16.38 -8.40 13.59
N ASP A 123 15.71 -9.00 12.62
CA ASP A 123 15.97 -10.40 12.27
C ASP A 123 17.40 -10.47 11.74
N ARG A 124 18.34 -10.48 12.67
CA ARG A 124 19.77 -10.59 12.44
C ARG A 124 20.18 -12.01 12.05
N ARG A 125 19.23 -12.90 11.89
CA ARG A 125 19.40 -14.06 11.05
C ARG A 125 19.36 -13.59 9.59
N ARG A 126 20.24 -12.64 9.23
CA ARG A 126 20.55 -12.45 7.82
C ARG A 126 21.11 -13.78 7.37
N PRO A 127 20.39 -14.51 6.53
CA PRO A 127 20.96 -15.74 5.98
C PRO A 127 22.30 -15.37 5.35
N ALA A 128 23.25 -16.28 5.39
CA ALA A 128 24.50 -16.08 4.69
C ALA A 128 24.15 -15.65 3.23
N ARG A 129 24.75 -14.56 2.79
CA ARG A 129 24.57 -14.04 1.44
C ARG A 129 25.86 -14.14 0.67
N ARG A 130 25.76 -14.44 -0.61
CA ARG A 130 26.89 -14.48 -1.48
C ARG A 130 26.79 -13.38 -2.52
N SER A 131 27.88 -12.64 -2.71
CA SER A 131 28.02 -11.74 -3.86
C SER A 131 28.20 -12.57 -5.12
N VAL A 132 27.42 -12.25 -6.15
CA VAL A 132 27.51 -12.95 -7.44
C VAL A 132 27.43 -11.98 -8.59
N VAL A 133 28.17 -12.26 -9.68
CA VAL A 133 27.91 -11.68 -11.00
C VAL A 133 27.29 -12.78 -11.84
N HIS A 134 26.08 -12.58 -12.28
CA HIS A 134 25.31 -13.57 -13.03
C HIS A 134 25.27 -13.23 -14.52
N ARG A 135 25.40 -14.26 -15.35
CA ARG A 135 25.20 -14.20 -16.80
C ARG A 135 24.16 -15.25 -17.20
N PHE A 136 23.26 -14.87 -18.07
CA PHE A 136 22.29 -15.76 -18.68
C PHE A 136 22.46 -15.74 -20.19
N ARG A 137 22.72 -16.90 -20.79
CA ARG A 137 23.03 -17.03 -22.23
C ARG A 137 24.17 -16.10 -22.69
N GLY A 138 25.22 -16.00 -21.88
CA GLY A 138 26.35 -15.12 -22.13
C GLY A 138 26.11 -13.62 -21.90
N ARG A 139 24.85 -13.19 -21.67
CA ARG A 139 24.50 -11.78 -21.38
C ARG A 139 24.55 -11.50 -19.89
N PRO A 140 25.12 -10.35 -19.49
CA PRO A 140 25.17 -10.00 -18.07
C PRO A 140 23.75 -9.70 -17.55
N VAL A 141 23.40 -10.29 -16.42
CA VAL A 141 22.23 -9.92 -15.61
C VAL A 141 22.63 -8.75 -14.73
N ASN A 142 21.70 -7.88 -14.40
CA ASN A 142 21.96 -6.65 -13.59
C ASN A 142 23.10 -5.80 -14.16
N ASN A 143 23.21 -5.67 -15.49
CA ASN A 143 24.25 -4.93 -16.19
C ASN A 143 25.69 -5.36 -15.80
N GLY A 144 25.87 -6.61 -15.38
CA GLY A 144 27.16 -7.16 -14.92
C GLY A 144 27.60 -6.68 -13.55
N ARG A 145 26.75 -5.95 -12.82
CA ARG A 145 27.05 -5.52 -11.44
C ARG A 145 26.86 -6.69 -10.47
N PRO A 146 27.75 -6.84 -9.49
CA PRO A 146 27.58 -7.83 -8.43
C PRO A 146 26.31 -7.50 -7.61
N TYR A 147 25.64 -8.55 -7.14
CA TYR A 147 24.53 -8.42 -6.20
C TYR A 147 24.57 -9.58 -5.19
N LEU A 148 23.94 -9.36 -4.06
CA LEU A 148 23.90 -10.34 -2.96
C LEU A 148 22.68 -11.25 -3.13
N VAL A 149 22.93 -12.56 -3.04
CA VAL A 149 21.88 -13.60 -3.04
C VAL A 149 21.92 -14.39 -1.75
N ALA A 150 20.77 -14.73 -1.18
CA ALA A 150 20.65 -15.68 -0.11
C ALA A 150 20.37 -17.09 -0.65
N ARG A 151 20.73 -18.12 0.11
CA ARG A 151 20.57 -19.52 -0.33
C ARG A 151 19.11 -19.86 -0.70
N HIS A 152 18.14 -19.35 0.04
CA HIS A 152 16.70 -19.60 -0.18
C HIS A 152 16.10 -18.84 -1.36
N GLU A 153 16.81 -17.84 -1.92
CA GLU A 153 16.40 -17.08 -3.09
C GLU A 153 16.74 -17.79 -4.41
N LEU A 154 17.48 -18.89 -4.31
CA LEU A 154 17.93 -19.69 -5.47
C LEU A 154 17.29 -21.07 -5.46
N PRO A 155 17.03 -21.68 -6.64
CA PRO A 155 16.65 -23.08 -6.73
C PRO A 155 17.71 -23.97 -6.04
N PRO A 156 17.33 -25.07 -5.36
CA PRO A 156 18.25 -25.90 -4.56
C PRO A 156 19.56 -26.30 -5.24
N PRO A 157 19.57 -26.78 -6.52
CA PRO A 157 20.82 -27.14 -7.18
C PRO A 157 21.71 -25.93 -7.48
N VAL A 158 21.10 -24.78 -7.82
CA VAL A 158 21.82 -23.51 -8.05
C VAL A 158 22.42 -23.01 -6.73
N ALA A 159 21.63 -23.02 -5.66
CA ALA A 159 22.08 -22.66 -4.33
C ALA A 159 23.25 -23.51 -3.86
N ALA A 160 23.21 -24.83 -4.11
CA ALA A 160 24.30 -25.74 -3.76
C ALA A 160 25.61 -25.32 -4.44
N ALA A 161 25.58 -25.11 -5.75
CA ALA A 161 26.78 -24.74 -6.54
C ALA A 161 27.30 -23.33 -6.15
N VAL A 162 26.41 -22.35 -6.03
CA VAL A 162 26.76 -20.95 -5.71
C VAL A 162 27.38 -20.83 -4.30
N PHE A 163 26.91 -21.60 -3.32
CA PHE A 163 27.38 -21.49 -1.94
C PHE A 163 28.54 -22.42 -1.57
N ALA A 164 28.88 -23.43 -2.41
CA ALA A 164 29.99 -24.34 -2.18
C ALA A 164 31.32 -23.88 -2.80
N GLY A 165 31.29 -23.10 -3.86
CA GLY A 165 32.48 -22.71 -4.61
C GLY A 165 33.35 -21.64 -3.87
N PRO A 166 34.66 -21.58 -4.15
CA PRO A 166 35.55 -20.54 -3.65
C PRO A 166 35.24 -19.18 -4.30
N VAL A 167 35.72 -18.09 -3.65
CA VAL A 167 35.66 -16.75 -4.25
C VAL A 167 36.43 -16.71 -5.57
N GLY A 168 35.88 -16.06 -6.57
CA GLY A 168 36.42 -15.95 -7.91
C GLY A 168 36.06 -17.13 -8.83
N ALA A 169 35.53 -18.23 -8.31
CA ALA A 169 35.10 -19.34 -9.15
C ALA A 169 33.94 -18.94 -10.05
N VAL A 170 33.92 -19.55 -11.25
CA VAL A 170 32.76 -19.49 -12.14
C VAL A 170 32.08 -20.85 -12.11
N VAL A 171 30.79 -20.85 -11.77
CA VAL A 171 29.96 -22.06 -11.70
C VAL A 171 28.82 -21.98 -12.71
N GLU A 172 28.48 -23.12 -13.31
CA GLU A 172 27.34 -23.27 -14.21
C GLU A 172 26.36 -24.32 -13.64
N PRO A 173 25.52 -23.91 -12.69
CA PRO A 173 24.62 -24.83 -11.99
C PRO A 173 23.43 -25.30 -12.82
N SER A 174 23.16 -24.65 -13.95
CA SER A 174 22.14 -25.03 -14.92
C SER A 174 22.53 -24.50 -16.31
N PRO A 175 22.02 -25.10 -17.40
CA PRO A 175 22.31 -24.64 -18.76
C PRO A 175 22.08 -23.13 -18.92
N ASP A 176 23.04 -22.48 -19.58
CA ASP A 176 22.97 -21.04 -19.86
C ASP A 176 23.09 -20.08 -18.65
N HIS A 177 23.27 -20.56 -17.41
CA HIS A 177 23.44 -19.75 -16.23
C HIS A 177 24.83 -19.87 -15.64
N TRP A 178 25.61 -18.81 -15.72
CA TRP A 178 26.97 -18.72 -15.13
C TRP A 178 26.99 -17.69 -13.99
N PHE A 179 27.54 -18.09 -12.87
CA PHE A 179 27.74 -17.23 -11.71
C PHE A 179 29.23 -17.12 -11.39
N THR A 180 29.78 -15.90 -11.45
CA THR A 180 31.09 -15.63 -10.84
C THR A 180 30.86 -15.35 -9.37
N LEU A 181 31.52 -16.10 -8.51
CA LEU A 181 31.31 -16.10 -7.07
C LEU A 181 32.19 -15.05 -6.40
N GLY A 182 31.56 -14.11 -5.71
CA GLY A 182 32.22 -13.12 -4.85
C GLY A 182 32.31 -13.60 -3.39
N GLU A 183 32.46 -12.66 -2.49
CA GLU A 183 32.58 -12.93 -1.04
C GLU A 183 31.28 -13.50 -0.48
N LEU A 184 31.45 -14.37 0.51
CA LEU A 184 30.36 -14.90 1.30
C LEU A 184 30.24 -14.05 2.59
N GLU A 185 29.16 -13.27 2.68
CA GLU A 185 28.78 -12.64 3.93
C GLU A 185 28.23 -13.72 4.87
N PRO A 186 28.86 -13.97 6.01
CA PRO A 186 28.37 -14.97 6.95
C PRO A 186 26.99 -14.58 7.47
N ALA A 187 26.20 -15.58 7.86
CA ALA A 187 24.98 -15.34 8.61
C ALA A 187 25.30 -14.51 9.86
N ALA A 188 24.60 -13.41 10.05
CA ALA A 188 24.83 -12.60 11.24
C ALA A 188 24.33 -13.36 12.47
N SER A 189 25.20 -13.53 13.45
CA SER A 189 24.90 -14.21 14.70
C SER A 189 24.07 -13.32 15.62
N ALA A 190 23.12 -13.96 16.28
CA ALA A 190 22.32 -13.57 17.47
C ALA A 190 21.88 -12.11 17.67
N PRO A 191 20.62 -11.91 18.03
CA PRO A 191 20.08 -10.59 18.34
C PRO A 191 20.72 -10.05 19.63
N GLY A 192 21.34 -8.88 19.53
CA GLY A 192 21.49 -8.04 20.71
C GLY A 192 20.11 -7.55 21.14
N ASN A 193 19.90 -7.29 22.41
CA ASN A 193 18.69 -6.62 22.87
C ASN A 193 18.52 -5.31 22.10
N PRO A 194 17.30 -4.99 21.63
CA PRO A 194 17.05 -3.73 20.94
C PRO A 194 17.35 -2.54 21.87
N THR A 195 17.90 -1.49 21.31
CA THR A 195 18.12 -0.24 22.07
C THR A 195 16.79 0.41 22.42
N ALA A 196 16.78 1.28 23.44
CA ALA A 196 15.58 2.03 23.80
C ALA A 196 15.06 2.87 22.64
N GLU A 197 15.95 3.45 21.84
CA GLU A 197 15.61 4.22 20.62
C GLU A 197 14.97 3.32 19.56
N ALA A 198 15.51 2.12 19.32
CA ALA A 198 14.92 1.16 18.39
C ALA A 198 13.53 0.70 18.84
N LEU A 199 13.32 0.51 20.13
CA LEU A 199 12.01 0.17 20.71
C LEU A 199 11.00 1.32 20.54
N ALA A 200 11.42 2.57 20.78
CA ALA A 200 10.56 3.73 20.57
C ALA A 200 10.15 3.86 19.10
N ALA A 201 11.12 3.83 18.18
CA ALA A 201 10.85 3.91 16.75
C ALA A 201 9.95 2.76 16.24
N ALA A 202 10.15 1.55 16.76
CA ALA A 202 9.32 0.40 16.45
C ALA A 202 7.87 0.59 16.94
N ARG A 203 7.71 1.10 18.17
CA ARG A 203 6.40 1.39 18.76
C ARG A 203 5.65 2.42 17.93
N ASP A 204 6.30 3.51 17.56
CA ASP A 204 5.68 4.57 16.74
C ASP A 204 5.27 4.03 15.38
N ALA A 205 6.15 3.30 14.68
CA ALA A 205 5.88 2.73 13.37
C ALA A 205 4.71 1.73 13.40
N LEU A 206 4.70 0.82 14.38
CA LEU A 206 3.65 -0.19 14.54
C LEU A 206 2.33 0.45 14.98
N THR A 207 2.36 1.46 15.85
CA THR A 207 1.14 2.17 16.27
C THR A 207 0.50 2.88 15.10
N GLU A 208 1.29 3.56 14.27
CA GLU A 208 0.76 4.21 13.07
C GLU A 208 0.23 3.20 12.03
N ALA A 209 0.88 2.05 11.85
CA ALA A 209 0.37 0.98 11.00
C ALA A 209 -0.96 0.41 11.54
N GLN A 210 -1.03 0.15 12.85
CA GLN A 210 -2.24 -0.34 13.52
C GLN A 210 -3.40 0.68 13.41
N ARG A 211 -3.12 1.96 13.59
CA ARG A 211 -4.12 3.02 13.41
C ARG A 211 -4.69 3.01 12.00
N ARG A 212 -3.82 2.94 10.97
CA ARG A 212 -4.27 2.85 9.57
C ARG A 212 -5.13 1.62 9.32
N HIS A 213 -4.73 0.47 9.85
CA HIS A 213 -5.48 -0.77 9.71
C HIS A 213 -6.88 -0.66 10.34
N VAL A 214 -6.96 -0.24 11.60
CA VAL A 214 -8.23 -0.04 12.32
C VAL A 214 -9.14 0.94 11.56
N PHE A 215 -8.58 2.05 11.07
CA PHE A 215 -9.33 3.04 10.31
C PHE A 215 -9.84 2.50 8.98
N ALA A 216 -9.01 1.80 8.22
CA ALA A 216 -9.40 1.21 6.95
C ALA A 216 -10.52 0.18 7.12
N GLU A 217 -10.41 -0.71 8.11
CA GLU A 217 -11.46 -1.67 8.42
C GLU A 217 -12.76 -1.01 8.87
N TRP A 218 -12.67 -0.02 9.78
CA TRP A 218 -13.85 0.69 10.24
C TRP A 218 -14.55 1.40 9.07
N THR A 219 -13.80 2.14 8.25
CA THR A 219 -14.35 2.84 7.09
C THR A 219 -14.97 1.87 6.09
N SER A 220 -14.31 0.78 5.78
CA SER A 220 -14.83 -0.25 4.88
C SER A 220 -16.19 -0.78 5.36
N ARG A 221 -16.32 -1.07 6.66
CA ARG A 221 -17.59 -1.52 7.27
C ARG A 221 -18.69 -0.45 7.18
N GLN A 222 -18.35 0.84 7.32
CA GLN A 222 -19.35 1.90 7.16
C GLN A 222 -19.79 2.05 5.70
N VAL A 223 -18.83 2.13 4.78
CA VAL A 223 -19.09 2.33 3.35
C VAL A 223 -19.82 1.13 2.73
N ALA A 224 -19.57 -0.09 3.20
CA ALA A 224 -20.28 -1.29 2.76
C ALA A 224 -21.81 -1.24 2.97
N ARG A 225 -22.30 -0.32 3.81
CA ARG A 225 -23.74 -0.08 4.04
C ARG A 225 -24.35 0.86 2.99
N ALA A 226 -23.55 1.39 2.08
CA ALA A 226 -24.04 2.28 1.04
C ALA A 226 -24.82 1.49 -0.03
N THR A 227 -25.96 2.03 -0.43
CA THR A 227 -26.68 1.59 -1.62
C THR A 227 -26.24 2.46 -2.78
N LEU A 228 -25.59 1.85 -3.77
CA LEU A 228 -25.14 2.50 -4.99
C LEU A 228 -26.20 2.32 -6.08
N MET A 229 -26.47 3.38 -6.84
CA MET A 229 -27.44 3.34 -7.92
C MET A 229 -26.78 2.84 -9.22
N PRO A 230 -27.58 2.34 -10.18
CA PRO A 230 -27.07 1.92 -11.49
C PRO A 230 -26.20 2.98 -12.17
N GLY A 231 -25.01 2.57 -12.66
CA GLY A 231 -24.00 3.46 -13.24
C GLY A 231 -22.99 4.05 -12.23
N PHE A 232 -23.20 3.79 -10.92
CA PHE A 232 -22.33 4.23 -9.83
C PHE A 232 -21.85 3.07 -8.95
N GLU A 233 -21.99 1.85 -9.44
CA GLU A 233 -21.58 0.63 -8.75
C GLU A 233 -20.10 0.71 -8.33
N HIS A 234 -19.72 -0.15 -7.35
CA HIS A 234 -18.34 -0.19 -6.93
C HIS A 234 -17.42 -0.56 -8.12
N PRO A 235 -16.27 0.11 -8.32
CA PRO A 235 -15.36 -0.16 -9.45
C PRO A 235 -14.95 -1.65 -9.56
N ALA A 236 -14.84 -2.34 -8.42
CA ALA A 236 -14.50 -3.76 -8.36
C ALA A 236 -15.73 -4.71 -8.39
N ASP A 237 -16.96 -4.20 -8.60
CA ASP A 237 -18.12 -5.07 -8.77
C ASP A 237 -18.06 -5.73 -10.15
N ILE A 238 -17.83 -7.04 -10.17
CA ILE A 238 -17.73 -7.84 -11.42
C ILE A 238 -19.03 -7.87 -12.24
N ARG A 239 -20.14 -7.47 -11.64
CA ARG A 239 -21.46 -7.43 -12.32
C ARG A 239 -21.69 -6.14 -13.11
N GLN A 240 -20.85 -5.10 -12.90
CA GLN A 240 -20.98 -3.85 -13.64
C GLN A 240 -20.49 -4.02 -15.09
N PRO A 241 -21.10 -3.31 -16.07
CA PRO A 241 -20.85 -3.55 -17.50
C PRO A 241 -19.39 -3.38 -17.97
N ASP A 242 -18.62 -2.55 -17.25
CA ASP A 242 -17.23 -2.25 -17.61
C ASP A 242 -16.21 -3.10 -16.83
N ALA A 243 -16.65 -4.13 -16.06
CA ALA A 243 -15.76 -4.99 -15.28
C ALA A 243 -15.01 -6.03 -16.13
N THR A 244 -15.49 -6.33 -17.33
CA THR A 244 -14.85 -7.27 -18.24
C THR A 244 -13.75 -6.56 -19.02
N HIS A 245 -12.50 -6.73 -18.60
CA HIS A 245 -11.35 -6.42 -19.44
C HIS A 245 -11.16 -7.55 -20.45
N HIS A 246 -11.51 -7.31 -21.70
CA HIS A 246 -11.04 -8.15 -22.81
C HIS A 246 -9.59 -7.77 -23.09
N HIS A 247 -8.66 -8.64 -22.72
CA HIS A 247 -7.26 -8.59 -23.13
C HIS A 247 -7.10 -9.22 -24.50
#